data_80317a12efc5819ebddb5884bc425933
#
_entry.id   80317a12efc5819ebddb5884bc425933
#
_cell.length_a   1.000
_cell.length_b   1.000
_cell.length_c   1.000
_cell.angle_alpha   90.00
_cell.angle_beta   90.00
_cell.angle_gamma   90.00
#
_symmetry.space_group_name_H-M   'P 1'
#
loop_
_entity.id
_entity.type
_entity.pdbx_description
1 polymer ?
#
loop_
_entity_poly.entity_id
_entity_poly.type
_entity_poly.pdbx_seq_one_letter_code
_entity_poly.pdbx_strand_id
1 'polypeptide(L)'
;MIEMQYVWIRNYESPRTIVAHQHACYEFIYYLKGDGEGTFGKTKYRYEPGTFVLVEPEVVHGETHNTQTSMISIGFCLRDHFCAPQTCCYKDEPPRLFDVVQEIRHEFKQKSACYREYIEALLGIV
;
A
#
# COMPACT_ATOMS: atom_id res chain seq x y z
N MET A 1 -0.91 -6.59 -17.31
CA MET A 1 -1.73 -5.38 -17.15
C MET A 1 -2.13 -5.20 -15.69
N ILE A 2 -1.96 -3.99 -15.18
CA ILE A 2 -2.34 -3.63 -13.81
C ILE A 2 -3.69 -2.93 -13.88
N GLU A 3 -4.64 -3.40 -13.07
CA GLU A 3 -5.96 -2.79 -12.98
C GLU A 3 -6.18 -2.32 -11.55
N MET A 4 -6.25 -1.01 -11.35
CA MET A 4 -6.46 -0.41 -10.04
C MET A 4 -7.88 -0.67 -9.55
N GLN A 5 -8.02 -1.11 -8.30
CA GLN A 5 -9.32 -1.34 -7.69
C GLN A 5 -9.71 -0.20 -6.75
N TYR A 6 -8.77 0.26 -5.92
CA TYR A 6 -9.03 1.35 -4.98
C TYR A 6 -7.74 2.04 -4.58
N VAL A 7 -7.89 3.27 -4.09
CA VAL A 7 -6.83 4.01 -3.42
C VAL A 7 -7.42 4.53 -2.13
N TRP A 8 -6.81 4.20 -0.99
CA TRP A 8 -7.21 4.71 0.32
C TRP A 8 -6.08 5.52 0.91
N ILE A 9 -6.37 6.78 1.23
CA ILE A 9 -5.45 7.66 1.93
C ILE A 9 -5.96 7.75 3.36
N ARG A 10 -5.17 7.26 4.32
CA ARG A 10 -5.59 7.16 5.71
C ARG A 10 -4.69 7.97 6.63
N ASN A 11 -5.31 8.66 7.58
CA ASN A 11 -4.63 9.36 8.65
C ASN A 11 -5.27 8.94 9.96
N TYR A 12 -4.53 8.16 10.74
CA TYR A 12 -4.99 7.71 12.05
C TYR A 12 -4.30 8.53 13.12
N GLU A 13 -5.06 9.29 13.91
CA GLU A 13 -4.52 10.31 14.80
C GLU A 13 -3.94 9.77 16.11
N SER A 14 -4.30 8.57 16.51
CA SER A 14 -3.86 8.02 17.80
C SER A 14 -3.59 6.53 17.66
N PRO A 15 -2.99 5.92 18.69
CA PRO A 15 -2.78 4.48 18.67
C PRO A 15 -4.08 3.75 18.37
N ARG A 16 -4.04 2.82 17.44
CA ARG A 16 -5.22 2.13 16.97
C ARG A 16 -4.85 0.76 16.41
N THR A 17 -5.74 -0.21 16.61
CA THR A 17 -5.60 -1.52 15.99
C THR A 17 -6.60 -1.65 14.86
N ILE A 18 -6.11 -2.03 13.68
CA ILE A 18 -6.95 -2.36 12.54
C ILE A 18 -7.11 -3.87 12.54
N VAL A 19 -8.37 -4.30 12.64
CA VAL A 19 -8.70 -5.73 12.69
C VAL A 19 -8.21 -6.42 11.43
N ALA A 20 -7.67 -7.63 11.60
CA ALA A 20 -7.19 -8.43 10.48
C ALA A 20 -8.31 -8.68 9.48
N HIS A 21 -7.99 -8.53 8.22
CA HIS A 21 -8.93 -8.66 7.10
C HIS A 21 -8.21 -9.17 5.87
N GLN A 22 -8.96 -9.48 4.81
CA GLN A 22 -8.39 -9.92 3.56
C GLN A 22 -9.16 -9.32 2.39
N HIS A 23 -8.49 -9.22 1.25
CA HIS A 23 -9.06 -8.68 0.02
C HIS A 23 -8.88 -9.67 -1.14
N ALA A 24 -9.74 -9.54 -2.15
CA ALA A 24 -9.65 -10.37 -3.36
C ALA A 24 -8.58 -9.89 -4.35
N CYS A 25 -7.90 -8.80 -4.06
CA CYS A 25 -6.88 -8.20 -4.93
C CYS A 25 -5.57 -8.05 -4.18
N TYR A 26 -4.51 -7.73 -4.92
CA TYR A 26 -3.26 -7.30 -4.31
C TYR A 26 -3.47 -5.98 -3.60
N GLU A 27 -2.74 -5.77 -2.51
CA GLU A 27 -2.72 -4.48 -1.82
C GLU A 27 -1.29 -4.03 -1.60
N PHE A 28 -0.98 -2.82 -2.06
CA PHE A 28 0.28 -2.14 -1.80
C PHE A 28 0.03 -1.09 -0.72
N ILE A 29 0.81 -1.13 0.36
CA ILE A 29 0.68 -0.19 1.47
C ILE A 29 2.02 0.53 1.64
N TYR A 30 1.98 1.85 1.66
CA TYR A 30 3.15 2.66 1.93
C TYR A 30 2.89 3.51 3.16
N TYR A 31 3.77 3.40 4.16
CA TYR A 31 3.66 4.16 5.40
C TYR A 31 4.42 5.47 5.25
N LEU A 32 3.68 6.57 5.24
CA LEU A 32 4.25 7.91 5.05
C LEU A 32 4.73 8.50 6.37
N LYS A 33 4.05 8.16 7.48
CA LYS A 33 4.30 8.73 8.79
C LYS A 33 3.87 7.75 9.88
N GLY A 34 4.56 7.76 11.00
CA GLY A 34 4.19 6.95 12.16
C GLY A 34 4.96 5.65 12.25
N ASP A 35 4.73 4.93 13.34
CA ASP A 35 5.34 3.63 13.56
C ASP A 35 4.35 2.67 14.18
N GLY A 36 4.60 1.38 14.00
CA GLY A 36 3.75 0.35 14.53
C GLY A 36 4.17 -1.03 14.05
N GLU A 37 3.24 -1.96 14.14
CA GLU A 37 3.45 -3.34 13.74
C GLU A 37 2.29 -3.79 12.85
N GLY A 38 2.59 -4.72 11.95
CA GLY A 38 1.58 -5.34 11.13
C GLY A 38 1.80 -6.83 11.04
N THR A 39 0.82 -7.51 10.47
CA THR A 39 0.89 -8.95 10.22
C THR A 39 0.36 -9.24 8.83
N PHE A 40 0.96 -10.20 8.13
CA PHE A 40 0.35 -10.85 7.00
C PHE A 40 0.50 -12.35 7.19
N GLY A 41 -0.62 -13.07 7.19
CA GLY A 41 -0.65 -14.46 7.63
C GLY A 41 -0.16 -14.56 9.06
N LYS A 42 0.90 -15.35 9.28
CA LYS A 42 1.53 -15.51 10.60
C LYS A 42 2.80 -14.66 10.75
N THR A 43 3.18 -13.92 9.73
CA THR A 43 4.39 -13.12 9.73
C THR A 43 4.11 -11.74 10.31
N LYS A 44 4.97 -11.30 11.22
CA LYS A 44 4.90 -9.96 11.80
C LYS A 44 5.96 -9.08 11.16
N TYR A 45 5.63 -7.81 11.02
CA TYR A 45 6.59 -6.81 10.54
C TYR A 45 6.43 -5.54 11.36
N ARG A 46 7.50 -4.74 11.40
CA ARG A 46 7.45 -3.40 11.99
C ARG A 46 7.49 -2.38 10.87
N TYR A 47 6.73 -1.30 11.05
CA TYR A 47 6.79 -0.22 10.08
C TYR A 47 7.23 1.08 10.72
N GLU A 48 7.86 1.90 9.91
CA GLU A 48 8.24 3.27 10.20
C GLU A 48 8.10 4.04 8.87
N PRO A 49 8.28 5.38 8.85
CA PRO A 49 8.17 6.11 7.59
C PRO A 49 9.09 5.52 6.52
N GLY A 50 8.54 5.27 5.34
CA GLY A 50 9.27 4.65 4.24
C GLY A 50 9.17 3.14 4.17
N THR A 51 8.48 2.50 5.09
CA THR A 51 8.19 1.06 4.99
C THR A 51 7.06 0.85 4.00
N PHE A 52 7.16 -0.16 3.16
CA PHE A 52 6.06 -0.56 2.29
C PHE A 52 5.85 -2.06 2.33
N VAL A 53 4.63 -2.47 2.05
CA VAL A 53 4.20 -3.86 2.12
C VAL A 53 3.40 -4.17 0.87
N LEU A 54 3.65 -5.33 0.28
CA LEU A 54 2.83 -5.88 -0.78
C LEU A 54 2.15 -7.13 -0.24
N VAL A 55 0.84 -7.19 -0.33
CA VAL A 55 0.05 -8.30 0.18
C VAL A 55 -0.66 -8.98 -0.98
N GLU A 56 -0.46 -10.29 -1.10
CA GLU A 56 -1.14 -11.10 -2.12
C GLU A 56 -2.65 -11.17 -1.86
N PRO A 57 -3.46 -11.48 -2.90
CA PRO A 57 -4.89 -11.70 -2.72
C PRO A 57 -5.14 -12.78 -1.66
N GLU A 58 -6.19 -12.56 -0.87
CA GLU A 58 -6.69 -13.49 0.16
C GLU A 58 -5.76 -13.72 1.34
N VAL A 59 -4.63 -13.00 1.42
CA VAL A 59 -3.76 -13.09 2.61
C VAL A 59 -4.33 -12.21 3.70
N VAL A 60 -4.61 -12.81 4.86
CA VAL A 60 -5.13 -12.09 6.02
C VAL A 60 -4.05 -11.17 6.57
N HIS A 61 -4.36 -9.90 6.74
CA HIS A 61 -3.42 -8.92 7.24
C HIS A 61 -4.11 -7.90 8.15
N GLY A 62 -3.35 -7.34 9.06
CA GLY A 62 -3.82 -6.32 9.99
C GLY A 62 -2.64 -5.54 10.53
N GLU A 63 -2.93 -4.51 11.33
CA GLU A 63 -1.88 -3.66 11.86
C GLU A 63 -2.28 -2.99 13.16
N THR A 64 -1.28 -2.59 13.94
CA THR A 64 -1.44 -1.81 15.15
C THR A 64 -0.56 -0.57 15.02
N HIS A 65 -1.19 0.59 15.09
CA HIS A 65 -0.51 1.88 15.03
C HIS A 65 -0.11 2.28 16.45
N ASN A 66 1.18 2.48 16.68
CA ASN A 66 1.68 2.91 17.99
C ASN A 66 1.63 4.43 18.12
N THR A 67 1.74 5.14 17.00
CA THR A 67 1.71 6.60 16.94
C THR A 67 0.75 7.03 15.84
N GLN A 68 0.59 8.34 15.68
CA GLN A 68 -0.16 8.90 14.56
C GLN A 68 0.43 8.39 13.26
N THR A 69 -0.40 7.76 12.44
CA THR A 69 0.05 7.09 11.21
C THR A 69 -0.66 7.67 10.00
N SER A 70 0.12 7.98 8.97
CA SER A 70 -0.39 8.33 7.65
C SER A 70 0.09 7.30 6.66
N MET A 71 -0.83 6.76 5.88
CA MET A 71 -0.51 5.71 4.93
C MET A 71 -1.39 5.81 3.69
N ILE A 72 -0.90 5.23 2.61
CA ILE A 72 -1.68 5.07 1.39
C ILE A 72 -1.76 3.57 1.07
N SER A 73 -2.96 3.10 0.77
CA SER A 73 -3.21 1.73 0.37
C SER A 73 -3.78 1.72 -1.03
N ILE A 74 -3.25 0.86 -1.89
CA ILE A 74 -3.70 0.76 -3.27
C ILE A 74 -4.00 -0.70 -3.55
N GLY A 75 -5.27 -0.97 -3.90
CA GLY A 75 -5.69 -2.29 -4.32
C GLY A 75 -5.65 -2.41 -5.83
N PHE A 76 -5.10 -3.50 -6.35
CA PHE A 76 -4.98 -3.70 -7.78
C PHE A 76 -5.01 -5.18 -8.13
N CYS A 77 -5.40 -5.47 -9.37
CA CYS A 77 -5.35 -6.81 -9.94
C CYS A 77 -4.27 -6.86 -11.01
N LEU A 78 -3.63 -8.00 -11.13
CA LEU A 78 -2.67 -8.26 -12.19
C LEU A 78 -3.30 -9.18 -13.21
N ARG A 79 -3.22 -8.80 -14.49
CA ARG A 79 -3.74 -9.60 -15.59
C ARG A 79 -2.60 -9.86 -16.58
N ASP A 80 -2.57 -11.06 -17.13
CA ASP A 80 -1.59 -11.43 -18.16
C ASP A 80 -0.14 -11.31 -17.69
N HIS A 81 0.12 -11.68 -16.44
CA HIS A 81 1.46 -11.68 -15.88
C HIS A 81 2.05 -13.08 -15.82
N PHE A 82 3.34 -13.19 -16.16
CA PHE A 82 4.05 -14.45 -16.12
C PHE A 82 4.45 -14.87 -14.72
N CYS A 83 4.61 -13.92 -13.82
CA CYS A 83 4.91 -14.24 -12.42
C CYS A 83 4.11 -13.34 -11.50
N ALA A 84 3.68 -13.90 -10.38
CA ALA A 84 2.92 -13.19 -9.37
C ALA A 84 3.89 -12.70 -8.29
N PRO A 85 3.84 -11.40 -7.93
CA PRO A 85 4.61 -10.91 -6.79
C PRO A 85 4.21 -11.63 -5.51
N GLN A 86 5.17 -11.87 -4.63
CA GLN A 86 4.92 -12.49 -3.34
C GLN A 86 4.73 -11.43 -2.27
N THR A 87 3.97 -11.78 -1.23
CA THR A 87 3.80 -10.92 -0.06
C THR A 87 5.16 -10.62 0.55
N CYS A 88 5.43 -9.34 0.77
CA CYS A 88 6.73 -8.89 1.26
C CYS A 88 6.62 -7.56 1.98
N CYS A 89 7.65 -7.24 2.76
CA CYS A 89 7.77 -5.99 3.47
C CYS A 89 9.21 -5.48 3.32
N TYR A 90 9.35 -4.25 2.85
CA TYR A 90 10.65 -3.63 2.62
C TYR A 90 10.68 -2.20 3.09
N LYS A 91 11.90 -1.70 3.28
CA LYS A 91 12.16 -0.29 3.53
C LYS A 91 12.50 0.38 2.19
N ASP A 92 11.89 1.52 1.91
CA ASP A 92 12.19 2.34 0.73
C ASP A 92 13.48 3.12 1.00
N GLU A 93 14.63 2.46 0.82
CA GLU A 93 15.93 3.02 1.17
C GLU A 93 16.98 2.65 0.12
N PRO A 94 17.58 3.65 -0.59
CA PRO A 94 17.24 5.07 -0.54
C PRO A 94 15.82 5.30 -1.06
N PRO A 95 15.13 6.38 -0.66
CA PRO A 95 13.72 6.59 -0.99
C PRO A 95 13.53 6.78 -2.50
N ARG A 96 13.06 5.74 -3.17
CA ARG A 96 12.78 5.75 -4.61
C ARG A 96 11.29 5.75 -4.91
N LEU A 97 10.50 5.14 -4.03
CA LEU A 97 9.06 5.00 -4.23
C LEU A 97 8.29 6.19 -3.67
N PHE A 98 8.90 6.94 -2.76
CA PHE A 98 8.21 8.05 -2.10
C PHE A 98 7.60 9.03 -3.09
N ASP A 99 8.38 9.47 -4.08
CA ASP A 99 7.90 10.45 -5.06
C ASP A 99 6.78 9.87 -5.91
N VAL A 100 6.89 8.60 -6.30
CA VAL A 100 5.86 7.92 -7.08
C VAL A 100 4.57 7.82 -6.28
N VAL A 101 4.67 7.46 -5.00
CA VAL A 101 3.52 7.34 -4.11
C VAL A 101 2.84 8.69 -3.92
N GLN A 102 3.62 9.76 -3.74
CA GLN A 102 3.07 11.11 -3.61
C GLN A 102 2.37 11.55 -4.89
N GLU A 103 2.88 11.16 -6.04
CA GLU A 103 2.24 11.48 -7.32
C GLU A 103 0.93 10.72 -7.49
N ILE A 104 0.88 9.46 -7.09
CA ILE A 104 -0.36 8.67 -7.08
C ILE A 104 -1.40 9.36 -6.18
N ARG A 105 -0.98 9.76 -4.99
CA ARG A 105 -1.85 10.46 -4.05
C ARG A 105 -2.40 11.75 -4.64
N HIS A 106 -1.53 12.53 -5.28
CA HIS A 106 -1.91 13.77 -5.93
C HIS A 106 -2.94 13.53 -7.04
N GLU A 107 -2.68 12.58 -7.93
CA GLU A 107 -3.60 12.26 -9.03
C GLU A 107 -4.94 11.75 -8.52
N PHE A 108 -4.93 10.94 -7.48
CA PHE A 108 -6.18 10.44 -6.91
C PHE A 108 -7.03 11.59 -6.34
N LYS A 109 -6.41 12.56 -5.70
CA LYS A 109 -7.12 13.72 -5.15
C LYS A 109 -7.64 14.66 -6.23
N GLN A 110 -6.87 14.87 -7.29
CA GLN A 110 -7.24 15.75 -8.39
C GLN A 110 -8.29 15.14 -9.31
N LYS A 111 -8.18 13.83 -9.55
CA LYS A 111 -9.08 13.09 -10.45
C LYS A 111 -9.25 13.78 -11.80
N SER A 112 -8.12 14.20 -12.37
CA SER A 112 -8.10 14.76 -13.72
C SER A 112 -8.51 13.71 -14.76
N ALA A 113 -8.70 14.13 -16.01
CA ALA A 113 -9.04 13.18 -17.08
C ALA A 113 -8.01 12.05 -17.12
N CYS A 114 -8.50 10.81 -17.25
CA CYS A 114 -7.66 9.61 -17.31
C CYS A 114 -6.81 9.37 -16.07
N TYR A 115 -7.25 9.83 -14.89
CA TYR A 115 -6.49 9.66 -13.67
C TYR A 115 -6.24 8.19 -13.31
N ARG A 116 -7.18 7.30 -13.61
CA ARG A 116 -7.01 5.86 -13.34
C ARG A 116 -5.84 5.29 -14.14
N GLU A 117 -5.81 5.57 -15.43
CA GLU A 117 -4.76 5.06 -16.33
C GLU A 117 -3.40 5.62 -15.92
N TYR A 118 -3.34 6.86 -15.48
CA TYR A 118 -2.11 7.46 -15.01
C TYR A 118 -1.60 6.79 -13.73
N ILE A 119 -2.50 6.57 -12.76
CA ILE A 119 -2.15 5.88 -11.52
C ILE A 119 -1.69 4.45 -11.83
N GLU A 120 -2.36 3.75 -12.75
CA GLU A 120 -1.97 2.40 -13.14
C GLU A 120 -0.57 2.38 -13.75
N ALA A 121 -0.22 3.39 -14.54
CA ALA A 121 1.12 3.53 -15.08
C ALA A 121 2.16 3.76 -13.96
N LEU A 122 1.83 4.59 -12.98
CA LEU A 122 2.70 4.83 -11.83
C LEU A 122 2.87 3.57 -10.97
N LEU A 123 1.81 2.78 -10.80
CA LEU A 123 1.89 1.50 -10.10
C LEU A 123 2.87 0.54 -10.78
N GLY A 124 2.98 0.59 -12.08
CA GLY A 124 3.92 -0.26 -12.80
C GLY A 124 5.38 0.03 -12.47
N ILE A 125 5.69 1.21 -11.90
CA ILE A 125 7.03 1.59 -11.49
C ILE A 125 7.37 1.00 -10.11
N VAL A 126 6.37 0.83 -9.29
CA VAL A 126 6.52 0.34 -7.91
C VAL A 126 6.95 -1.13 -7.83
#